data_39e9d4da78e9fc2d5e140e680eb712a6
#
_entry.id   39e9d4da78e9fc2d5e140e680eb712a6
#
_cell.length_a   1.000
_cell.length_b   1.000
_cell.length_c   1.000
_cell.angle_alpha   90.00
_cell.angle_beta   90.00
_cell.angle_gamma   90.00
#
_symmetry.space_group_name_H-M   'P 1'
#
loop_
_entity.id
_entity.type
_entity.pdbx_description
1 polymer ?
#
loop_
_entity_poly.entity_id
_entity_poly.type
_entity_poly.pdbx_seq_one_letter_code
_entity_poly.pdbx_strand_id
1 'polypeptide(L)'
;MPEHPLSIAQHYHERTKYDPETIAAKSKQLDWTEQPVPFKEYKIGAYFDLKPYLKDPSEDADADPDAAWWRRLSSLLLCSYGLTAKVQTVDDSYLYLRSAPSAGGLYPAEVYLISRGTAQLPAGLYNYQCRTHSLVHFWDSQVWPVLQAACFQSPALENTQLAIAITTVFFRSSWRYEDRAYRRIFLDTGHLLSNIELACAVNDYRPHLIGGFADEAVNELLYIDSEQEGAICVVALADLLDIDQNLPKFKTALPGNTTTDYPKISEGQLLKYLHKATHLESDPTGSDGWKLDESEGELEDKYNFPFCTKVSTVTPSIPWGVNLETLENTMLKRRSTRAYTGASLSLGELLAMLDFTYQPQHYIDQGLDGSPDYFDLSLIETFIAVSGVNGLEEGCYYYAPKAQELRQIRFKNFRRELHFLCLGQDLGRDAGALLFHTADLNRAVAKYGDRVYRYLHMDAGHLGQRLNLAAMQLRLGVSGIGGFFDDRVNDVLGIPAGEAVLYITSLGRPRS
;
A
#
# COMPACT_ATOMS: atom_id res chain seq x y z
N MET A 1 33.90 -2.54 -5.84
CA MET A 1 33.26 -2.36 -4.53
C MET A 1 32.75 -0.92 -4.51
N PRO A 2 31.57 -0.63 -3.95
CA PRO A 2 31.13 0.76 -3.85
C PRO A 2 32.17 1.56 -3.05
N GLU A 3 32.41 2.82 -3.42
CA GLU A 3 33.39 3.70 -2.76
C GLU A 3 32.96 4.02 -1.30
N HIS A 4 31.69 3.81 -0.96
CA HIS A 4 31.12 4.00 0.38
C HIS A 4 30.42 2.72 0.85
N PRO A 5 30.41 2.42 2.17
CA PRO A 5 29.65 1.29 2.71
C PRO A 5 28.14 1.51 2.47
N LEU A 6 27.44 0.43 2.09
CA LEU A 6 26.00 0.46 1.91
C LEU A 6 25.30 0.77 3.25
N SER A 7 24.22 1.55 3.21
CA SER A 7 23.33 1.67 4.35
C SER A 7 22.63 0.33 4.63
N ILE A 8 22.09 0.15 5.82
CA ILE A 8 21.39 -1.11 6.15
C ILE A 8 20.17 -1.35 5.25
N ALA A 9 19.48 -0.30 4.82
CA ALA A 9 18.37 -0.42 3.87
C ALA A 9 18.84 -0.91 2.49
N GLN A 10 19.95 -0.35 1.98
CA GLN A 10 20.56 -0.79 0.73
C GLN A 10 21.11 -2.22 0.85
N HIS A 11 21.78 -2.55 1.96
CA HIS A 11 22.27 -3.89 2.25
C HIS A 11 21.13 -4.91 2.30
N TYR A 12 20.03 -4.57 2.98
CA TYR A 12 18.83 -5.40 3.02
C TYR A 12 18.29 -5.64 1.61
N HIS A 13 18.20 -4.57 0.79
CA HIS A 13 17.74 -4.69 -0.59
C HIS A 13 18.60 -5.70 -1.37
N GLU A 14 19.92 -5.52 -1.35
CA GLU A 14 20.85 -6.40 -2.04
C GLU A 14 20.76 -7.87 -1.57
N ARG A 15 20.75 -8.09 -0.26
CA ARG A 15 20.67 -9.43 0.34
C ARG A 15 19.38 -10.18 0.03
N THR A 16 18.28 -9.44 -0.14
CA THR A 16 16.95 -10.03 -0.39
C THR A 16 16.57 -10.09 -1.87
N LYS A 17 17.45 -9.69 -2.79
CA LYS A 17 17.25 -9.90 -4.23
C LYS A 17 17.15 -11.37 -4.56
N TYR A 18 16.34 -11.70 -5.56
CA TYR A 18 16.38 -13.01 -6.21
C TYR A 18 17.25 -12.94 -7.44
N ASP A 19 18.08 -13.95 -7.59
CA ASP A 19 18.97 -14.16 -8.71
C ASP A 19 18.80 -15.59 -9.24
N PRO A 20 18.81 -15.82 -10.59
CA PRO A 20 18.61 -17.14 -11.18
C PRO A 20 19.59 -18.21 -10.69
N GLU A 21 20.83 -17.81 -10.37
CA GLU A 21 21.90 -18.74 -9.99
C GLU A 21 21.77 -19.17 -8.52
N THR A 22 21.19 -18.32 -7.66
CA THR A 22 21.15 -18.54 -6.21
C THR A 22 19.78 -18.90 -5.67
N ILE A 23 18.71 -18.66 -6.42
CA ILE A 23 17.32 -18.85 -5.93
C ILE A 23 17.03 -20.29 -5.51
N ALA A 24 17.59 -21.28 -6.21
CA ALA A 24 17.38 -22.70 -5.88
C ALA A 24 17.95 -23.07 -4.49
N ALA A 25 19.05 -22.44 -4.10
CA ALA A 25 19.66 -22.63 -2.78
C ALA A 25 18.90 -21.89 -1.65
N LYS A 26 18.11 -20.88 -2.01
CA LYS A 26 17.27 -20.10 -1.08
C LYS A 26 15.85 -20.65 -0.93
N SER A 27 15.47 -21.70 -1.69
CA SER A 27 14.13 -22.27 -1.59
C SER A 27 14.00 -23.09 -0.32
N LYS A 28 13.11 -22.66 0.58
CA LYS A 28 12.78 -23.37 1.81
C LYS A 28 11.55 -24.26 1.60
N GLN A 29 11.59 -25.46 2.12
CA GLN A 29 10.40 -26.29 2.24
C GLN A 29 9.54 -25.75 3.39
N LEU A 30 8.30 -25.34 3.07
CA LEU A 30 7.38 -24.78 4.08
C LEU A 30 6.86 -25.90 4.99
N ASP A 31 6.90 -25.65 6.29
CA ASP A 31 6.15 -26.45 7.25
C ASP A 31 4.73 -25.86 7.38
N TRP A 32 3.78 -26.53 6.77
CA TRP A 32 2.38 -26.10 6.76
C TRP A 32 1.70 -26.24 8.12
N THR A 33 2.28 -26.98 9.06
CA THR A 33 1.75 -27.07 10.42
C THR A 33 2.00 -25.81 11.23
N GLU A 34 3.01 -25.03 10.83
CA GLU A 34 3.36 -23.74 11.42
C GLU A 34 2.68 -22.54 10.71
N GLN A 35 1.78 -22.80 9.74
CA GLN A 35 1.12 -21.70 9.03
C GLN A 35 0.41 -20.77 10.00
N PRO A 36 0.77 -19.46 10.02
CA PRO A 36 0.18 -18.53 10.96
C PRO A 36 -1.29 -18.24 10.64
N VAL A 37 -2.08 -18.06 11.69
CA VAL A 37 -3.48 -17.64 11.57
C VAL A 37 -3.51 -16.15 11.16
N PRO A 38 -4.26 -15.77 10.10
CA PRO A 38 -4.30 -14.39 9.61
C PRO A 38 -5.24 -13.47 10.41
N PHE A 39 -5.49 -13.80 11.68
CA PHE A 39 -6.37 -13.04 12.56
C PHE A 39 -5.75 -12.93 13.94
N LYS A 40 -5.84 -11.74 14.53
CA LYS A 40 -5.58 -11.48 15.95
C LYS A 40 -6.92 -11.32 16.64
N GLU A 41 -7.15 -12.05 17.71
CA GLU A 41 -8.43 -12.04 18.43
C GLU A 41 -8.24 -11.43 19.82
N TYR A 42 -8.99 -10.40 20.13
CA TYR A 42 -9.11 -9.83 21.46
C TYR A 42 -10.30 -10.47 22.17
N LYS A 43 -10.03 -11.11 23.31
CA LYS A 43 -11.05 -11.84 24.09
C LYS A 43 -11.60 -11.02 25.26
N ILE A 44 -10.96 -9.90 25.57
CA ILE A 44 -11.30 -9.02 26.70
C ILE A 44 -11.52 -7.63 26.15
N GLY A 45 -12.62 -6.97 26.58
CA GLY A 45 -13.00 -5.62 26.19
C GLY A 45 -14.49 -5.53 25.85
N ALA A 46 -14.96 -4.31 25.68
CA ALA A 46 -16.32 -4.06 25.21
C ALA A 46 -16.40 -4.28 23.70
N TYR A 47 -17.46 -4.93 23.26
CA TYR A 47 -17.66 -5.33 21.88
C TYR A 47 -18.69 -4.46 21.19
N PHE A 48 -18.32 -3.89 20.04
CA PHE A 48 -19.18 -3.09 19.20
C PHE A 48 -19.39 -3.80 17.86
N ASP A 49 -20.58 -4.34 17.64
CA ASP A 49 -20.94 -5.00 16.38
C ASP A 49 -21.22 -3.95 15.29
N LEU A 50 -20.48 -4.00 14.20
CA LEU A 50 -20.61 -3.08 13.07
C LEU A 50 -21.56 -3.60 11.97
N LYS A 51 -21.90 -4.92 11.97
CA LYS A 51 -22.73 -5.53 10.93
C LYS A 51 -24.13 -4.93 10.79
N PRO A 52 -24.82 -4.51 11.87
CA PRO A 52 -26.16 -3.90 11.73
C PRO A 52 -26.16 -2.66 10.83
N TYR A 53 -25.01 -1.97 10.75
CA TYR A 53 -24.85 -0.72 10.00
C TYR A 53 -24.47 -0.92 8.52
N LEU A 54 -24.28 -2.17 8.05
CA LEU A 54 -24.00 -2.51 6.65
C LEU A 54 -25.28 -2.71 5.80
N LYS A 55 -26.45 -2.68 6.42
CA LYS A 55 -27.71 -2.85 5.70
C LYS A 55 -28.13 -1.51 5.08
N ASP A 56 -28.77 -1.60 3.90
CA ASP A 56 -29.39 -0.43 3.30
C ASP A 56 -30.32 0.24 4.29
N PRO A 57 -30.22 1.57 4.45
CA PRO A 57 -31.12 2.28 5.34
C PRO A 57 -32.56 2.07 4.85
N SER A 58 -33.48 1.67 5.74
CA SER A 58 -34.89 1.91 5.50
C SER A 58 -35.12 3.43 5.43
N GLU A 59 -36.09 3.91 4.68
CA GLU A 59 -36.36 5.35 4.48
C GLU A 59 -36.42 6.16 5.79
N ASP A 60 -36.70 5.50 6.94
CA ASP A 60 -36.71 6.09 8.28
C ASP A 60 -35.34 6.11 9.00
N ALA A 61 -34.36 5.37 8.54
CA ALA A 61 -33.07 5.22 9.22
C ALA A 61 -32.08 6.39 8.96
N ASP A 62 -32.32 7.22 7.95
CA ASP A 62 -31.52 8.42 7.69
C ASP A 62 -31.84 9.58 8.65
N ALA A 63 -32.88 9.45 9.44
CA ALA A 63 -33.26 10.45 10.45
C ALA A 63 -32.46 10.34 11.78
N ASP A 64 -31.72 9.24 11.99
CA ASP A 64 -30.88 9.02 13.18
C ASP A 64 -29.40 9.36 12.90
N PRO A 65 -28.88 10.49 13.40
CA PRO A 65 -27.50 10.91 13.21
C PRO A 65 -26.48 9.89 13.77
N ASP A 66 -26.81 9.21 14.87
CA ASP A 66 -25.93 8.20 15.47
C ASP A 66 -25.81 6.97 14.57
N ALA A 67 -26.92 6.52 14.01
CA ALA A 67 -26.89 5.43 13.03
C ALA A 67 -26.13 5.81 11.75
N ALA A 68 -26.25 7.05 11.28
CA ALA A 68 -25.52 7.56 10.13
C ALA A 68 -24.00 7.57 10.39
N TRP A 69 -23.56 8.03 11.55
CA TRP A 69 -22.17 8.02 11.96
C TRP A 69 -21.59 6.59 11.98
N TRP A 70 -22.32 5.64 12.58
CA TRP A 70 -21.92 4.23 12.63
C TRP A 70 -21.85 3.58 11.25
N ARG A 71 -22.76 3.91 10.33
CA ARG A 71 -22.73 3.44 8.94
C ARG A 71 -21.44 3.87 8.24
N ARG A 72 -21.08 5.14 8.35
CA ARG A 72 -19.86 5.69 7.77
C ARG A 72 -18.61 4.97 8.30
N LEU A 73 -18.48 4.82 9.60
CA LEU A 73 -17.33 4.11 10.21
C LEU A 73 -17.32 2.62 9.85
N SER A 74 -18.47 1.97 9.85
CA SER A 74 -18.62 0.55 9.49
C SER A 74 -18.21 0.29 8.04
N SER A 75 -18.73 1.07 7.08
CA SER A 75 -18.38 1.00 5.66
C SER A 75 -16.89 1.30 5.44
N LEU A 76 -16.35 2.35 6.07
CA LEU A 76 -14.93 2.70 6.01
C LEU A 76 -14.04 1.49 6.41
N LEU A 77 -14.31 0.86 7.54
CA LEU A 77 -13.51 -0.27 8.03
C LEU A 77 -13.66 -1.51 7.15
N LEU A 78 -14.89 -1.79 6.66
CA LEU A 78 -15.13 -2.91 5.75
C LEU A 78 -14.39 -2.73 4.43
N CYS A 79 -14.52 -1.57 3.80
CA CYS A 79 -13.87 -1.24 2.53
C CYS A 79 -12.35 -1.17 2.66
N SER A 80 -11.83 -0.72 3.81
CA SER A 80 -10.38 -0.66 4.05
C SER A 80 -9.77 -2.06 4.18
N TYR A 81 -10.26 -2.88 5.12
CA TYR A 81 -9.61 -4.16 5.47
C TYR A 81 -10.57 -5.27 5.89
N GLY A 82 -11.87 -5.10 5.65
CA GLY A 82 -12.88 -6.08 6.03
C GLY A 82 -12.78 -7.39 5.27
N LEU A 83 -13.37 -8.42 5.85
CA LEU A 83 -13.51 -9.74 5.24
C LEU A 83 -14.62 -9.70 4.18
N THR A 84 -14.24 -9.93 2.93
CA THR A 84 -15.16 -9.83 1.77
C THR A 84 -15.51 -11.17 1.14
N ALA A 85 -14.77 -12.24 1.44
CA ALA A 85 -15.12 -13.59 1.04
C ALA A 85 -14.49 -14.65 1.93
N LYS A 86 -15.16 -15.81 2.00
CA LYS A 86 -14.68 -17.03 2.60
C LYS A 86 -14.81 -18.12 1.54
N VAL A 87 -13.69 -18.69 1.10
CA VAL A 87 -13.64 -19.70 0.04
C VAL A 87 -13.18 -21.01 0.65
N GLN A 88 -13.95 -22.08 0.45
CA GLN A 88 -13.55 -23.41 0.87
C GLN A 88 -12.47 -23.94 -0.09
N THR A 89 -11.42 -24.49 0.43
CA THR A 89 -10.32 -25.10 -0.31
C THR A 89 -10.54 -26.60 -0.49
N VAL A 90 -9.74 -27.23 -1.32
CA VAL A 90 -9.89 -28.66 -1.66
C VAL A 90 -9.68 -29.58 -0.46
N ASP A 91 -8.91 -29.14 0.52
CA ASP A 91 -8.60 -29.84 1.78
C ASP A 91 -9.59 -29.52 2.93
N ASP A 92 -10.77 -29.01 2.60
CA ASP A 92 -11.81 -28.57 3.54
C ASP A 92 -11.41 -27.44 4.50
N SER A 93 -10.25 -26.80 4.30
CA SER A 93 -9.89 -25.59 4.99
C SER A 93 -10.59 -24.36 4.37
N TYR A 94 -10.40 -23.18 4.95
CA TYR A 94 -10.99 -21.94 4.45
C TYR A 94 -9.93 -20.89 4.16
N LEU A 95 -9.97 -20.35 2.94
CA LEU A 95 -9.26 -19.15 2.58
C LEU A 95 -10.16 -17.93 2.85
N TYR A 96 -9.64 -17.00 3.62
CA TYR A 96 -10.33 -15.76 3.93
C TYR A 96 -9.74 -14.64 3.06
N LEU A 97 -10.61 -13.91 2.35
CA LEU A 97 -10.20 -12.83 1.47
C LEU A 97 -10.71 -11.49 2.00
N ARG A 98 -9.83 -10.51 2.06
CA ARG A 98 -10.15 -9.15 2.51
C ARG A 98 -10.29 -8.19 1.33
N SER A 99 -10.82 -7.00 1.58
CA SER A 99 -10.91 -5.90 0.61
C SER A 99 -9.53 -5.52 0.07
N ALA A 100 -8.51 -5.36 0.92
CA ALA A 100 -7.13 -5.22 0.48
C ALA A 100 -6.50 -6.57 0.13
N PRO A 101 -5.65 -6.67 -0.92
CA PRO A 101 -4.89 -7.89 -1.21
C PRO A 101 -3.78 -8.10 -0.18
N SER A 102 -3.29 -9.34 -0.11
CA SER A 102 -2.06 -9.64 0.63
C SER A 102 -1.26 -10.73 -0.09
N ALA A 103 0.06 -10.59 -0.06
CA ALA A 103 0.98 -11.58 -0.61
C ALA A 103 0.77 -12.95 0.05
N GLY A 104 0.44 -13.94 -0.77
CA GLY A 104 0.14 -15.29 -0.28
C GLY A 104 -1.14 -15.43 0.57
N GLY A 105 -1.96 -14.37 0.70
CA GLY A 105 -3.14 -14.36 1.56
C GLY A 105 -2.80 -14.42 3.06
N LEU A 106 -1.64 -13.93 3.45
CA LEU A 106 -1.10 -14.04 4.81
C LEU A 106 -1.55 -12.91 5.75
N TYR A 107 -1.96 -11.78 5.21
CA TYR A 107 -2.55 -10.63 5.93
C TYR A 107 -1.78 -10.23 7.19
N PRO A 108 -0.53 -9.74 7.07
CA PRO A 108 0.30 -9.39 8.21
C PRO A 108 -0.23 -8.19 9.00
N ALA A 109 -0.98 -7.29 8.36
CA ALA A 109 -1.46 -6.07 8.99
C ALA A 109 -2.58 -6.32 10.01
N GLU A 110 -2.56 -5.54 11.11
CA GLU A 110 -3.66 -5.34 12.04
C GLU A 110 -4.08 -3.87 12.03
N VAL A 111 -5.35 -3.61 12.28
CA VAL A 111 -5.94 -2.28 12.27
C VAL A 111 -6.46 -1.94 13.67
N TYR A 112 -5.92 -0.89 14.25
CA TYR A 112 -6.37 -0.34 15.51
C TYR A 112 -7.04 1.00 15.27
N LEU A 113 -8.18 1.23 15.91
CA LEU A 113 -8.81 2.54 15.97
C LEU A 113 -8.53 3.16 17.33
N ILE A 114 -8.10 4.41 17.32
CA ILE A 114 -7.80 5.19 18.51
C ILE A 114 -8.81 6.34 18.53
N SER A 115 -9.59 6.43 19.62
CA SER A 115 -10.59 7.46 19.80
C SER A 115 -10.16 8.47 20.87
N ARG A 116 -10.26 9.75 20.53
CA ARG A 116 -10.14 10.86 21.49
C ARG A 116 -11.37 10.97 22.38
N GLY A 117 -12.48 10.35 21.96
CA GLY A 117 -13.81 10.43 22.54
C GLY A 117 -14.73 11.22 21.63
N THR A 118 -15.72 10.54 21.05
CA THR A 118 -16.83 11.13 20.30
C THR A 118 -18.13 10.89 21.05
N ALA A 119 -19.24 11.44 20.57
CA ALA A 119 -20.56 11.16 21.15
C ALA A 119 -20.92 9.66 21.05
N GLN A 120 -20.44 8.97 19.98
CA GLN A 120 -20.78 7.58 19.68
C GLN A 120 -19.71 6.59 20.16
N LEU A 121 -18.45 7.00 20.23
CA LEU A 121 -17.33 6.12 20.54
C LEU A 121 -16.49 6.68 21.70
N PRO A 122 -16.49 6.04 22.87
CA PRO A 122 -15.67 6.46 24.02
C PRO A 122 -14.18 6.61 23.69
N ALA A 123 -13.49 7.43 24.49
CA ALA A 123 -12.02 7.54 24.35
C ALA A 123 -11.36 6.21 24.69
N GLY A 124 -10.31 5.83 23.92
CA GLY A 124 -9.58 4.60 24.18
C GLY A 124 -9.02 3.94 22.94
N LEU A 125 -8.60 2.69 23.11
CA LEU A 125 -8.02 1.84 22.08
C LEU A 125 -8.97 0.74 21.67
N TYR A 126 -9.10 0.57 20.36
CA TYR A 126 -9.96 -0.43 19.74
C TYR A 126 -9.16 -1.26 18.74
N ASN A 127 -9.39 -2.57 18.72
CA ASN A 127 -8.90 -3.42 17.63
C ASN A 127 -10.05 -3.77 16.69
N TYR A 128 -9.83 -3.60 15.40
CA TYR A 128 -10.81 -4.00 14.37
C TYR A 128 -10.73 -5.49 14.10
N GLN A 129 -11.75 -6.21 14.54
CA GLN A 129 -11.91 -7.65 14.32
C GLN A 129 -12.55 -7.89 12.95
N CYS A 130 -11.74 -7.95 11.89
CA CYS A 130 -12.25 -8.08 10.52
C CYS A 130 -13.05 -9.37 10.28
N ARG A 131 -12.77 -10.46 11.02
CA ARG A 131 -13.49 -11.74 10.93
C ARG A 131 -14.95 -11.62 11.35
N THR A 132 -15.22 -10.83 12.36
CA THR A 132 -16.56 -10.61 12.93
C THR A 132 -17.15 -9.28 12.51
N HIS A 133 -16.39 -8.43 11.84
CA HIS A 133 -16.72 -7.05 11.50
C HIS A 133 -17.23 -6.29 12.74
N SER A 134 -16.31 -6.08 13.68
CA SER A 134 -16.59 -5.46 14.97
C SER A 134 -15.36 -4.72 15.49
N LEU A 135 -15.58 -3.82 16.44
CA LEU A 135 -14.51 -3.21 17.23
C LEU A 135 -14.51 -3.83 18.63
N VAL A 136 -13.35 -4.14 19.15
CA VAL A 136 -13.16 -4.51 20.56
C VAL A 136 -12.42 -3.38 21.27
N HIS A 137 -13.11 -2.70 22.18
CA HIS A 137 -12.54 -1.68 23.06
C HIS A 137 -11.78 -2.36 24.19
N PHE A 138 -10.48 -2.45 24.05
CA PHE A 138 -9.62 -3.22 24.96
C PHE A 138 -8.89 -2.36 26.00
N TRP A 139 -8.92 -1.04 25.83
CA TRP A 139 -8.32 -0.09 26.76
C TRP A 139 -9.14 1.20 26.86
N ASP A 140 -9.71 1.45 28.04
CA ASP A 140 -10.54 2.60 28.37
C ASP A 140 -9.68 3.66 29.07
N SER A 141 -9.14 4.62 28.31
CA SER A 141 -8.31 5.70 28.84
C SER A 141 -8.19 6.85 27.86
N GLN A 142 -7.79 8.01 28.36
CA GLN A 142 -7.43 9.19 27.58
C GLN A 142 -6.04 9.02 26.93
N VAL A 143 -6.00 8.20 25.88
CA VAL A 143 -4.75 7.83 25.18
C VAL A 143 -4.30 8.85 24.13
N TRP A 144 -5.19 9.79 23.76
CA TRP A 144 -4.91 10.73 22.67
C TRP A 144 -3.69 11.63 22.90
N PRO A 145 -3.43 12.20 24.09
CA PRO A 145 -2.21 12.97 24.34
C PRO A 145 -0.93 12.13 24.19
N VAL A 146 -0.99 10.84 24.52
CA VAL A 146 0.13 9.91 24.33
C VAL A 146 0.38 9.67 22.84
N LEU A 147 -0.68 9.49 22.04
CA LEU A 147 -0.57 9.37 20.59
C LEU A 147 0.01 10.65 19.96
N GLN A 148 -0.47 11.83 20.38
CA GLN A 148 0.07 13.10 19.89
C GLN A 148 1.57 13.23 20.19
N ALA A 149 2.00 12.90 21.42
CA ALA A 149 3.40 12.90 21.79
C ALA A 149 4.22 11.90 20.97
N ALA A 150 3.72 10.67 20.80
CA ALA A 150 4.37 9.63 20.00
C ALA A 150 4.48 10.01 18.52
N CYS A 151 3.53 10.79 17.99
CA CYS A 151 3.55 11.31 16.62
C CYS A 151 4.19 12.71 16.53
N PHE A 152 5.07 13.07 17.44
CA PHE A 152 5.81 14.33 17.46
C PHE A 152 4.93 15.57 17.29
N GLN A 153 3.78 15.59 17.97
CA GLN A 153 2.78 16.66 17.90
C GLN A 153 2.33 16.96 16.45
N SER A 154 2.14 15.93 15.64
CA SER A 154 1.64 16.10 14.28
C SER A 154 0.36 16.94 14.27
N PRO A 155 0.29 18.03 13.48
CA PRO A 155 -0.90 18.89 13.39
C PRO A 155 -2.16 18.13 12.96
N ALA A 156 -2.01 17.01 12.24
CA ALA A 156 -3.14 16.16 11.86
C ALA A 156 -3.91 15.59 13.07
N LEU A 157 -3.29 15.51 14.24
CA LEU A 157 -3.91 15.01 15.46
C LEU A 157 -4.46 16.14 16.39
N GLU A 158 -4.31 17.41 16.02
CA GLU A 158 -4.78 18.50 16.88
C GLU A 158 -6.30 18.59 16.90
N ASN A 159 -6.93 18.53 15.73
CA ASN A 159 -8.38 18.76 15.57
C ASN A 159 -9.15 17.48 15.22
N THR A 160 -8.48 16.39 14.87
CA THR A 160 -9.15 15.10 14.61
C THR A 160 -9.51 14.39 15.90
N GLN A 161 -10.50 13.52 15.84
CA GLN A 161 -11.01 12.76 16.98
C GLN A 161 -10.78 11.26 16.86
N LEU A 162 -10.49 10.79 15.66
CA LEU A 162 -10.22 9.39 15.36
C LEU A 162 -8.87 9.24 14.63
N ALA A 163 -8.15 8.18 14.94
CA ALA A 163 -6.96 7.78 14.20
C ALA A 163 -6.94 6.26 14.02
N ILE A 164 -6.42 5.81 12.88
CA ILE A 164 -6.09 4.41 12.62
C ILE A 164 -4.60 4.25 12.82
N ALA A 165 -4.19 3.29 13.67
CA ALA A 165 -2.82 2.79 13.69
C ALA A 165 -2.77 1.44 12.97
N ILE A 166 -1.85 1.31 12.00
CA ILE A 166 -1.61 0.07 11.28
C ILE A 166 -0.33 -0.55 11.84
N THR A 167 -0.43 -1.79 12.29
CA THR A 167 0.70 -2.60 12.74
C THR A 167 0.89 -3.79 11.84
N THR A 168 1.98 -4.52 12.01
CA THR A 168 2.23 -5.76 11.28
C THR A 168 2.75 -6.86 12.19
N VAL A 169 2.16 -8.05 12.10
CA VAL A 169 2.65 -9.28 12.72
C VAL A 169 3.68 -9.92 11.78
N PHE A 170 4.96 -9.79 12.09
CA PHE A 170 6.06 -10.15 11.19
C PHE A 170 6.03 -11.61 10.75
N PHE A 171 5.77 -12.52 11.69
CA PHE A 171 5.80 -13.96 11.43
C PHE A 171 4.79 -14.39 10.34
N ARG A 172 3.65 -13.72 10.22
CA ARG A 172 2.67 -14.07 9.17
C ARG A 172 3.27 -14.05 7.77
N SER A 173 4.15 -13.10 7.49
CA SER A 173 4.83 -13.02 6.18
C SER A 173 6.18 -13.72 6.17
N SER A 174 6.99 -13.61 7.26
CA SER A 174 8.33 -14.19 7.31
C SER A 174 8.31 -15.72 7.36
N TRP A 175 7.26 -16.34 7.87
CA TRP A 175 7.03 -17.78 7.78
C TRP A 175 7.21 -18.31 6.34
N ARG A 176 6.73 -17.54 5.34
CA ARG A 176 6.77 -17.94 3.93
C ARG A 176 7.91 -17.30 3.14
N TYR A 177 8.25 -16.06 3.46
CA TYR A 177 9.11 -15.22 2.62
C TYR A 177 10.42 -14.83 3.30
N GLU A 178 10.66 -15.33 4.51
CA GLU A 178 11.88 -15.07 5.30
C GLU A 178 12.23 -13.57 5.36
N ASP A 179 13.49 -13.21 5.18
CA ASP A 179 13.91 -11.81 5.21
C ASP A 179 13.25 -10.95 4.12
N ARG A 180 12.93 -11.52 2.93
CA ARG A 180 12.23 -10.78 1.85
C ARG A 180 10.79 -10.40 2.23
N ALA A 181 10.25 -10.92 3.32
CA ALA A 181 8.90 -10.60 3.81
C ALA A 181 8.71 -9.11 4.08
N TYR A 182 9.75 -8.37 4.49
CA TYR A 182 9.64 -6.95 4.82
C TYR A 182 9.18 -6.11 3.61
N ARG A 183 9.65 -6.42 2.40
CA ARG A 183 9.18 -5.79 1.16
C ARG A 183 7.67 -6.00 0.98
N ARG A 184 7.18 -7.24 1.21
CA ARG A 184 5.76 -7.60 1.02
C ARG A 184 4.86 -6.98 2.08
N ILE A 185 5.33 -6.91 3.32
CA ILE A 185 4.61 -6.28 4.42
C ILE A 185 4.26 -4.83 4.07
N PHE A 186 5.21 -4.06 3.57
CA PHE A 186 4.97 -2.67 3.22
C PHE A 186 4.15 -2.50 1.94
N LEU A 187 4.30 -3.39 0.96
CA LEU A 187 3.42 -3.41 -0.22
C LEU A 187 1.98 -3.70 0.19
N ASP A 188 1.75 -4.70 1.05
CA ASP A 188 0.42 -5.04 1.56
C ASP A 188 -0.18 -3.86 2.37
N THR A 189 0.63 -3.19 3.19
CA THR A 189 0.23 -1.98 3.92
C THR A 189 -0.10 -0.83 2.97
N GLY A 190 0.66 -0.63 1.90
CA GLY A 190 0.36 0.36 0.87
C GLY A 190 -0.99 0.11 0.19
N HIS A 191 -1.31 -1.14 -0.12
CA HIS A 191 -2.64 -1.51 -0.62
C HIS A 191 -3.75 -1.19 0.39
N LEU A 192 -3.51 -1.41 1.68
CA LEU A 192 -4.44 -1.04 2.74
C LEU A 192 -4.60 0.49 2.84
N LEU A 193 -3.52 1.26 2.75
CA LEU A 193 -3.56 2.73 2.78
C LEU A 193 -4.39 3.30 1.63
N SER A 194 -4.24 2.77 0.41
CA SER A 194 -5.07 3.17 -0.72
C SER A 194 -6.56 2.85 -0.50
N ASN A 195 -6.85 1.69 0.11
CA ASN A 195 -8.23 1.39 0.46
C ASN A 195 -8.77 2.34 1.54
N ILE A 196 -7.96 2.71 2.55
CA ILE A 196 -8.37 3.70 3.57
C ILE A 196 -8.65 5.04 2.90
N GLU A 197 -7.75 5.52 2.02
CA GLU A 197 -7.92 6.77 1.28
C GLU A 197 -9.25 6.80 0.53
N LEU A 198 -9.51 5.78 -0.29
CA LEU A 198 -10.71 5.72 -1.12
C LEU A 198 -11.98 5.44 -0.30
N ALA A 199 -11.89 4.62 0.75
CA ALA A 199 -13.01 4.38 1.67
C ALA A 199 -13.36 5.63 2.49
N CYS A 200 -12.37 6.45 2.84
CA CYS A 200 -12.60 7.75 3.46
C CYS A 200 -13.43 8.65 2.53
N ALA A 201 -13.06 8.76 1.26
CA ALA A 201 -13.82 9.57 0.30
C ALA A 201 -15.28 9.09 0.14
N VAL A 202 -15.51 7.77 0.11
CA VAL A 202 -16.87 7.19 0.07
C VAL A 202 -17.70 7.54 1.31
N ASN A 203 -17.04 7.78 2.46
CA ASN A 203 -17.70 7.92 3.76
C ASN A 203 -17.51 9.31 4.40
N ASP A 204 -17.24 10.34 3.61
CA ASP A 204 -17.05 11.73 4.07
C ASP A 204 -15.98 11.90 5.14
N TYR A 205 -14.88 11.17 5.02
CA TYR A 205 -13.66 11.37 5.79
C TYR A 205 -12.50 11.75 4.87
N ARG A 206 -11.47 12.38 5.44
CA ARG A 206 -10.19 12.56 4.81
C ARG A 206 -9.09 11.96 5.70
N PRO A 207 -8.28 11.02 5.18
CA PRO A 207 -7.16 10.48 5.93
C PRO A 207 -5.98 11.45 5.86
N HIS A 208 -5.29 11.66 7.00
CA HIS A 208 -4.00 12.33 7.07
C HIS A 208 -2.94 11.34 7.50
N LEU A 209 -2.04 11.00 6.58
CA LEU A 209 -1.02 9.99 6.78
C LEU A 209 0.14 10.52 7.62
N ILE A 210 0.52 9.79 8.66
CA ILE A 210 1.62 10.09 9.57
C ILE A 210 2.62 8.92 9.49
N GLY A 211 3.73 9.13 8.76
CA GLY A 211 4.81 8.15 8.63
C GLY A 211 5.98 8.39 9.60
N GLY A 212 6.05 9.59 10.18
CA GLY A 212 7.04 9.96 11.19
C GLY A 212 6.45 9.90 12.59
N PHE A 213 6.89 8.95 13.41
CA PHE A 213 6.47 8.77 14.81
C PHE A 213 7.54 7.99 15.57
N ALA A 214 7.54 8.10 16.90
CA ALA A 214 8.36 7.29 17.78
C ALA A 214 7.82 5.86 17.81
N ASP A 215 8.50 4.94 17.13
CA ASP A 215 7.99 3.58 16.86
C ASP A 215 7.69 2.83 18.16
N GLU A 216 8.62 2.83 19.14
CA GLU A 216 8.39 2.14 20.42
C GLU A 216 7.29 2.80 21.25
N ALA A 217 7.15 4.13 21.20
CA ALA A 217 6.08 4.80 21.94
C ALA A 217 4.69 4.43 21.40
N VAL A 218 4.55 4.22 20.08
CA VAL A 218 3.29 3.73 19.49
C VAL A 218 3.10 2.24 19.82
N ASN A 219 4.16 1.42 19.80
CA ASN A 219 4.09 0.02 20.20
C ASN A 219 3.62 -0.12 21.66
N GLU A 220 4.21 0.65 22.58
CA GLU A 220 3.83 0.68 24.00
C GLU A 220 2.39 1.16 24.18
N LEU A 221 1.98 2.23 23.47
CA LEU A 221 0.61 2.72 23.49
C LEU A 221 -0.41 1.63 23.12
N LEU A 222 -0.09 0.82 22.11
CA LEU A 222 -0.95 -0.27 21.63
C LEU A 222 -0.82 -1.58 22.42
N TYR A 223 0.06 -1.63 23.43
CA TYR A 223 0.35 -2.84 24.22
C TYR A 223 0.77 -4.03 23.37
N ILE A 224 1.57 -3.81 22.32
CA ILE A 224 2.09 -4.86 21.44
C ILE A 224 3.55 -5.21 21.79
N ASP A 225 3.90 -6.48 21.56
CA ASP A 225 5.27 -6.97 21.71
C ASP A 225 6.06 -6.64 20.44
N SER A 226 6.96 -5.66 20.53
CA SER A 226 7.76 -5.15 19.40
C SER A 226 8.67 -6.20 18.74
N GLU A 227 8.92 -7.34 19.38
CA GLU A 227 9.63 -8.48 18.78
C GLU A 227 8.76 -9.28 17.81
N GLN A 228 7.44 -9.22 17.95
CA GLN A 228 6.48 -9.99 17.13
C GLN A 228 5.64 -9.12 16.20
N GLU A 229 5.32 -7.91 16.64
CA GLU A 229 4.44 -6.97 15.95
C GLU A 229 4.99 -5.55 16.08
N GLY A 230 4.91 -4.75 15.03
CA GLY A 230 5.40 -3.37 15.06
C GLY A 230 4.47 -2.40 14.35
N ALA A 231 4.41 -1.17 14.86
CA ALA A 231 3.70 -0.07 14.22
C ALA A 231 4.35 0.29 12.88
N ILE A 232 3.52 0.52 11.85
CA ILE A 232 3.97 0.82 10.50
C ILE A 232 3.64 2.27 10.10
N CYS A 233 2.41 2.71 10.38
CA CYS A 233 1.97 4.08 10.15
C CYS A 233 0.74 4.40 11.01
N VAL A 234 0.49 5.69 11.16
CA VAL A 234 -0.71 6.23 11.79
C VAL A 234 -1.44 7.06 10.74
N VAL A 235 -2.77 7.03 10.77
CA VAL A 235 -3.63 7.81 9.88
C VAL A 235 -4.65 8.53 10.72
N ALA A 236 -4.57 9.85 10.81
CA ALA A 236 -5.60 10.65 11.45
C ALA A 236 -6.82 10.76 10.51
N LEU A 237 -8.03 10.59 11.03
CA LEU A 237 -9.26 10.67 10.25
C LEU A 237 -9.95 12.00 10.50
N ALA A 238 -9.91 12.89 9.51
CA ALA A 238 -10.69 14.12 9.54
C ALA A 238 -12.11 13.83 9.06
N ASP A 239 -13.11 14.19 9.87
CA ASP A 239 -14.51 14.10 9.51
C ASP A 239 -14.89 15.34 8.67
N LEU A 240 -15.19 15.14 7.38
CA LEU A 240 -15.51 16.23 6.45
C LEU A 240 -16.88 16.86 6.71
N LEU A 241 -17.73 16.22 7.52
CA LEU A 241 -18.98 16.80 8.00
C LEU A 241 -18.78 17.74 9.21
N ASP A 242 -17.56 17.76 9.76
CA ASP A 242 -17.12 18.66 10.83
C ASP A 242 -16.04 19.61 10.29
N ILE A 243 -16.41 20.88 10.07
CA ILE A 243 -15.55 21.90 9.45
C ILE A 243 -14.23 22.09 10.23
N ASP A 244 -14.26 21.95 11.55
CA ASP A 244 -13.07 22.12 12.40
C ASP A 244 -12.01 21.02 12.18
N GLN A 245 -12.40 19.93 11.54
CA GLN A 245 -11.51 18.81 11.18
C GLN A 245 -11.01 18.85 9.74
N ASN A 246 -11.45 19.79 8.93
CA ASN A 246 -10.98 19.97 7.55
C ASN A 246 -9.60 20.64 7.54
N LEU A 247 -8.55 19.84 7.62
CA LEU A 247 -7.18 20.27 7.80
C LEU A 247 -6.45 20.45 6.45
N PRO A 248 -5.47 21.37 6.38
CA PRO A 248 -4.57 21.46 5.23
C PRO A 248 -3.70 20.21 5.13
N LYS A 249 -3.03 20.05 3.98
CA LYS A 249 -2.08 18.97 3.76
C LYS A 249 -0.82 19.19 4.59
N PHE A 250 -0.32 18.13 5.22
CA PHE A 250 0.91 18.12 6.00
C PHE A 250 1.95 17.18 5.38
N LYS A 251 3.19 17.33 5.79
CA LYS A 251 4.25 16.39 5.44
C LYS A 251 3.99 15.04 6.09
N THR A 252 4.10 13.97 5.31
CA THR A 252 3.78 12.61 5.75
C THR A 252 5.01 11.83 6.21
N ALA A 253 6.13 12.04 5.53
CA ALA A 253 7.39 11.35 5.79
C ALA A 253 8.35 12.23 6.59
N LEU A 254 8.98 11.65 7.62
CA LEU A 254 10.10 12.26 8.33
C LEU A 254 11.38 11.45 8.09
N PRO A 255 12.54 12.11 8.01
CA PRO A 255 13.82 11.42 7.83
C PRO A 255 14.17 10.58 9.06
N GLY A 256 14.87 9.47 8.83
CA GLY A 256 15.49 8.65 9.86
C GLY A 256 17.01 8.66 9.74
N ASN A 257 17.65 7.86 10.57
CA ASN A 257 19.10 7.68 10.53
C ASN A 257 19.52 6.84 9.31
N THR A 258 20.77 7.03 8.89
CA THR A 258 21.45 6.17 7.92
C THR A 258 22.51 5.34 8.65
N THR A 259 22.31 4.04 8.73
CA THR A 259 23.20 3.11 9.45
C THR A 259 24.12 2.41 8.46
N THR A 260 25.42 2.71 8.51
CA THR A 260 26.45 2.11 7.64
C THR A 260 27.42 1.21 8.41
N ASP A 261 27.43 1.31 9.74
CA ASP A 261 28.20 0.43 10.63
C ASP A 261 27.26 -0.57 11.31
N TYR A 262 27.27 -1.81 10.87
CA TYR A 262 26.43 -2.89 11.38
C TYR A 262 27.18 -4.22 11.37
N PRO A 263 26.89 -5.13 12.33
CA PRO A 263 27.54 -6.44 12.41
C PRO A 263 27.14 -7.31 11.22
N LYS A 264 27.84 -8.43 11.05
CA LYS A 264 27.39 -9.48 10.13
C LYS A 264 26.05 -10.05 10.59
N ILE A 265 25.00 -9.80 9.83
CA ILE A 265 23.65 -10.25 10.14
C ILE A 265 23.38 -11.60 9.49
N SER A 266 22.91 -12.57 10.30
CA SER A 266 22.55 -13.90 9.84
C SER A 266 21.26 -13.88 9.00
N GLU A 267 21.05 -14.89 8.15
CA GLU A 267 19.80 -15.10 7.44
C GLU A 267 18.65 -15.33 8.44
N GLY A 268 17.48 -14.78 8.11
CA GLY A 268 16.31 -14.81 8.98
C GLY A 268 16.30 -13.74 10.09
N GLN A 269 17.37 -12.94 10.24
CA GLN A 269 17.45 -11.85 11.21
C GLN A 269 17.46 -10.46 10.55
N LEU A 270 17.64 -10.40 9.26
CA LEU A 270 17.84 -9.13 8.54
C LEU A 270 16.57 -8.28 8.54
N LEU A 271 15.38 -8.90 8.45
CA LEU A 271 14.10 -8.21 8.55
C LEU A 271 13.98 -7.45 9.87
N LYS A 272 14.21 -8.14 11.00
CA LYS A 272 14.10 -7.53 12.34
C LYS A 272 15.15 -6.45 12.54
N TYR A 273 16.37 -6.68 12.06
CA TYR A 273 17.45 -5.70 12.17
C TYR A 273 17.11 -4.41 11.43
N LEU A 274 16.69 -4.52 10.15
CA LEU A 274 16.28 -3.35 9.39
C LEU A 274 15.09 -2.64 10.04
N HIS A 275 14.10 -3.41 10.54
CA HIS A 275 12.95 -2.80 11.21
C HIS A 275 13.39 -1.90 12.37
N LYS A 276 14.23 -2.42 13.27
CA LYS A 276 14.78 -1.63 14.39
C LYS A 276 15.63 -0.45 13.94
N ALA A 277 16.50 -0.64 12.95
CA ALA A 277 17.35 0.44 12.41
C ALA A 277 16.55 1.58 11.75
N THR A 278 15.30 1.34 11.38
CA THR A 278 14.41 2.34 10.80
C THR A 278 13.48 3.01 11.82
N HIS A 279 13.60 2.71 13.12
CA HIS A 279 12.83 3.37 14.18
C HIS A 279 13.26 4.83 14.34
N LEU A 280 12.29 5.67 14.67
CA LEU A 280 12.53 7.02 15.20
C LEU A 280 12.29 6.99 16.70
N GLU A 281 13.18 7.64 17.44
CA GLU A 281 13.07 7.79 18.91
C GLU A 281 12.62 9.20 19.30
N SER A 282 12.93 10.19 18.44
CA SER A 282 12.63 11.60 18.64
C SER A 282 12.37 12.28 17.31
N ASP A 283 11.76 13.46 17.34
CA ASP A 283 11.55 14.28 16.15
C ASP A 283 12.88 14.67 15.52
N PRO A 284 13.18 14.23 14.29
CA PRO A 284 14.44 14.52 13.62
C PRO A 284 14.51 15.94 13.04
N THR A 285 13.41 16.69 13.01
CA THR A 285 13.28 17.95 12.26
C THR A 285 12.93 19.15 13.14
N GLY A 286 12.55 18.91 14.40
CA GLY A 286 12.07 19.96 15.30
C GLY A 286 10.66 20.48 14.94
N SER A 287 10.26 21.61 15.50
CA SER A 287 8.88 22.14 15.41
C SER A 287 8.34 22.42 14.00
N ASP A 288 9.23 22.54 13.02
CA ASP A 288 8.86 22.84 11.61
C ASP A 288 8.75 21.59 10.73
N GLY A 289 8.98 20.40 11.30
CA GLY A 289 9.05 19.13 10.56
C GLY A 289 7.81 18.75 9.76
N TRP A 290 6.65 19.21 10.18
CA TRP A 290 5.36 18.91 9.56
C TRP A 290 4.93 19.90 8.47
N LYS A 291 5.69 20.99 8.26
CA LYS A 291 5.37 21.95 7.20
C LYS A 291 5.69 21.35 5.84
N LEU A 292 4.72 21.29 4.96
CA LEU A 292 4.89 20.88 3.58
C LEU A 292 5.33 22.09 2.72
N ASP A 293 6.40 21.91 1.95
CA ASP A 293 6.67 22.77 0.80
C ASP A 293 5.71 22.35 -0.32
N GLU A 294 5.03 23.29 -0.98
CA GLU A 294 3.98 23.03 -1.99
C GLU A 294 4.42 22.11 -3.13
N SER A 295 5.71 22.04 -3.43
CA SER A 295 6.30 21.17 -4.47
C SER A 295 6.84 19.84 -3.93
N GLU A 296 6.89 19.62 -2.62
CA GLU A 296 7.53 18.46 -2.01
C GLU A 296 6.64 17.22 -2.12
N GLY A 297 7.24 16.14 -2.59
CA GLY A 297 6.58 14.82 -2.64
C GLY A 297 5.71 14.57 -3.87
N GLU A 298 5.57 15.54 -4.77
CA GLU A 298 4.81 15.37 -6.02
C GLU A 298 5.55 14.49 -7.03
N LEU A 299 4.76 13.84 -7.91
CA LEU A 299 5.29 13.10 -9.06
C LEU A 299 6.25 13.94 -9.90
N GLU A 300 7.34 13.36 -10.33
CA GLU A 300 8.36 13.97 -11.19
C GLU A 300 8.57 13.15 -12.47
N ASP A 301 9.03 13.80 -13.54
CA ASP A 301 9.49 13.14 -14.77
C ASP A 301 11.01 13.03 -14.76
N LYS A 302 11.58 12.08 -14.03
CA LYS A 302 13.03 11.93 -13.84
C LYS A 302 13.77 11.70 -15.14
N TYR A 303 13.17 10.93 -16.09
CA TYR A 303 13.85 10.52 -17.32
C TYR A 303 13.26 11.16 -18.57
N ASN A 304 14.08 11.89 -19.32
CA ASN A 304 13.64 12.50 -20.57
C ASN A 304 13.76 11.56 -21.79
N PHE A 305 14.66 10.59 -21.80
CA PHE A 305 14.90 9.67 -22.94
C PHE A 305 14.80 10.37 -24.30
N PRO A 306 15.80 11.21 -24.70
CA PRO A 306 15.78 11.87 -26.00
C PRO A 306 15.74 10.83 -27.11
N PHE A 307 15.05 11.13 -28.22
CA PHE A 307 14.86 10.24 -29.38
C PHE A 307 13.91 9.02 -29.15
N CYS A 308 13.17 8.97 -28.06
CA CYS A 308 12.15 7.94 -27.86
C CYS A 308 10.83 8.27 -28.61
N THR A 309 10.07 7.25 -28.97
CA THR A 309 8.67 7.42 -29.38
C THR A 309 7.85 7.83 -28.17
N LYS A 310 7.02 8.86 -28.31
CA LYS A 310 6.15 9.38 -27.26
C LYS A 310 4.68 9.14 -27.61
N VAL A 311 3.91 8.69 -26.65
CA VAL A 311 2.46 8.48 -26.76
C VAL A 311 1.79 9.22 -25.61
N SER A 312 0.85 10.12 -25.92
CA SER A 312 0.08 10.83 -24.88
C SER A 312 -0.80 9.86 -24.09
N THR A 313 -0.88 10.10 -22.78
CA THR A 313 -1.75 9.33 -21.87
C THR A 313 -3.00 10.10 -21.46
N VAL A 314 -3.23 11.27 -22.01
CA VAL A 314 -4.46 12.05 -21.77
C VAL A 314 -5.69 11.25 -22.22
N THR A 315 -6.64 11.05 -21.31
CA THR A 315 -7.82 10.21 -21.54
C THR A 315 -8.99 10.69 -20.66
N PRO A 316 -10.25 10.36 -20.99
CA PRO A 316 -11.36 10.58 -20.08
C PRO A 316 -11.22 9.77 -18.79
N SER A 317 -11.65 10.34 -17.66
CA SER A 317 -11.63 9.71 -16.35
C SER A 317 -12.61 8.54 -16.26
N ILE A 318 -12.28 7.54 -15.44
CA ILE A 318 -13.17 6.42 -15.12
C ILE A 318 -14.38 6.96 -14.31
N PRO A 319 -15.63 6.67 -14.68
CA PRO A 319 -16.79 7.02 -13.87
C PRO A 319 -16.93 6.05 -12.67
N TRP A 320 -17.04 6.60 -11.45
CA TRP A 320 -17.23 5.84 -10.23
C TRP A 320 -18.66 5.81 -9.70
N GLY A 321 -19.61 6.35 -10.47
CA GLY A 321 -21.03 6.37 -10.14
C GLY A 321 -21.41 7.53 -9.22
N VAL A 322 -22.71 7.64 -8.95
CA VAL A 322 -23.23 8.64 -8.01
C VAL A 322 -22.77 8.27 -6.59
N ASN A 323 -22.27 9.25 -5.84
CA ASN A 323 -21.74 9.05 -4.49
C ASN A 323 -20.70 7.91 -4.40
N LEU A 324 -19.89 7.71 -5.45
CA LEU A 324 -18.84 6.69 -5.51
C LEU A 324 -19.32 5.24 -5.29
N GLU A 325 -20.59 4.94 -5.55
CA GLU A 325 -21.19 3.62 -5.30
C GLU A 325 -20.50 2.47 -6.05
N THR A 326 -20.02 2.71 -7.28
CA THR A 326 -19.28 1.69 -8.03
C THR A 326 -17.87 1.48 -7.52
N LEU A 327 -17.24 2.51 -6.91
CA LEU A 327 -15.96 2.39 -6.24
C LEU A 327 -16.08 1.51 -5.00
N GLU A 328 -17.05 1.78 -4.13
CA GLU A 328 -17.33 0.97 -2.94
C GLU A 328 -17.55 -0.50 -3.34
N ASN A 329 -18.43 -0.76 -4.29
CA ASN A 329 -18.71 -2.10 -4.80
C ASN A 329 -17.45 -2.79 -5.37
N THR A 330 -16.59 -2.02 -6.06
CA THR A 330 -15.33 -2.54 -6.64
C THR A 330 -14.36 -2.93 -5.53
N MET A 331 -14.21 -2.13 -4.48
CA MET A 331 -13.38 -2.44 -3.31
C MET A 331 -13.83 -3.75 -2.65
N LEU A 332 -15.12 -3.93 -2.43
CA LEU A 332 -15.69 -5.13 -1.78
C LEU A 332 -15.57 -6.39 -2.67
N LYS A 333 -15.68 -6.24 -3.99
CA LYS A 333 -15.58 -7.34 -4.95
C LYS A 333 -14.14 -7.62 -5.42
N ARG A 334 -13.17 -6.78 -5.06
CA ARG A 334 -11.79 -6.90 -5.52
C ARG A 334 -11.20 -8.29 -5.21
N ARG A 335 -10.65 -8.90 -6.26
CA ARG A 335 -9.89 -10.16 -6.19
C ARG A 335 -8.66 -10.06 -7.09
N SER A 336 -7.54 -10.65 -6.66
CA SER A 336 -6.37 -10.80 -7.52
C SER A 336 -6.61 -11.88 -8.55
N THR A 337 -6.35 -11.57 -9.81
CA THR A 337 -6.48 -12.51 -10.93
C THR A 337 -5.39 -13.57 -10.86
N ARG A 338 -5.73 -14.81 -11.13
CA ARG A 338 -4.79 -15.94 -11.05
C ARG A 338 -4.32 -16.43 -12.43
N ALA A 339 -5.07 -16.13 -13.48
CA ALA A 339 -4.71 -16.47 -14.84
C ALA A 339 -5.30 -15.47 -15.85
N TYR A 340 -4.55 -15.20 -16.91
CA TYR A 340 -4.98 -14.39 -18.03
C TYR A 340 -5.22 -15.26 -19.28
N THR A 341 -5.98 -14.73 -20.25
CA THR A 341 -6.21 -15.37 -21.53
C THR A 341 -5.09 -15.13 -22.54
N GLY A 342 -4.21 -14.18 -22.29
CA GLY A 342 -3.21 -13.69 -23.26
C GLY A 342 -3.77 -12.72 -24.31
N ALA A 343 -5.08 -12.42 -24.28
CA ALA A 343 -5.70 -11.46 -25.18
C ALA A 343 -5.30 -10.03 -24.85
N SER A 344 -5.23 -9.18 -25.87
CA SER A 344 -4.80 -7.80 -25.76
C SER A 344 -5.80 -6.91 -25.00
N LEU A 345 -5.27 -5.92 -24.30
CA LEU A 345 -5.99 -4.77 -23.79
C LEU A 345 -6.17 -3.74 -24.90
N SER A 346 -7.11 -2.82 -24.78
CA SER A 346 -7.13 -1.60 -25.60
C SER A 346 -6.20 -0.54 -25.02
N LEU A 347 -5.72 0.38 -25.85
CA LEU A 347 -4.96 1.53 -25.38
C LEU A 347 -5.76 2.36 -24.36
N GLY A 348 -7.04 2.64 -24.67
CA GLY A 348 -7.90 3.41 -23.78
C GLY A 348 -8.05 2.80 -22.36
N GLU A 349 -8.09 1.47 -22.24
CA GLU A 349 -8.11 0.80 -20.95
C GLU A 349 -6.81 1.02 -20.16
N LEU A 350 -5.65 0.90 -20.83
CA LEU A 350 -4.36 1.17 -20.17
C LEU A 350 -4.27 2.63 -19.71
N LEU A 351 -4.66 3.57 -20.59
CA LEU A 351 -4.61 4.99 -20.28
C LEU A 351 -5.54 5.37 -19.12
N ALA A 352 -6.76 4.83 -19.09
CA ALA A 352 -7.71 5.08 -18.00
C ALA A 352 -7.21 4.56 -16.66
N MET A 353 -6.51 3.41 -16.64
CA MET A 353 -5.87 2.90 -15.41
C MET A 353 -4.73 3.83 -14.94
N LEU A 354 -3.91 4.34 -15.85
CA LEU A 354 -2.85 5.30 -15.52
C LEU A 354 -3.44 6.62 -15.03
N ASP A 355 -4.48 7.12 -15.65
CA ASP A 355 -5.17 8.34 -15.26
C ASP A 355 -5.69 8.24 -13.82
N PHE A 356 -6.47 7.20 -13.49
CA PHE A 356 -6.96 7.01 -12.13
C PHE A 356 -5.85 6.89 -11.08
N THR A 357 -4.73 6.29 -11.46
CA THR A 357 -3.64 6.03 -10.53
C THR A 357 -2.80 7.27 -10.25
N TYR A 358 -2.52 8.07 -11.30
CA TYR A 358 -1.51 9.13 -11.21
C TYR A 358 -2.05 10.55 -11.38
N GLN A 359 -3.35 10.70 -11.72
CA GLN A 359 -3.98 12.01 -11.95
C GLN A 359 -5.19 12.19 -11.03
N PRO A 360 -5.02 12.18 -9.68
CA PRO A 360 -6.15 12.24 -8.74
C PRO A 360 -6.99 13.51 -8.91
N GLN A 361 -6.40 14.62 -9.37
CA GLN A 361 -7.10 15.87 -9.60
C GLN A 361 -8.21 15.77 -10.67
N HIS A 362 -8.15 14.76 -11.56
CA HIS A 362 -9.22 14.53 -12.56
C HIS A 362 -10.49 13.92 -11.96
N TYR A 363 -10.48 13.59 -10.68
CA TYR A 363 -11.56 12.90 -9.97
C TYR A 363 -12.22 13.74 -8.86
N ILE A 364 -11.81 15.00 -8.69
CA ILE A 364 -12.36 15.91 -7.69
C ILE A 364 -13.88 16.08 -7.87
N ASP A 365 -14.33 16.26 -9.11
CA ASP A 365 -15.76 16.43 -9.44
C ASP A 365 -16.60 15.17 -9.15
N GLN A 366 -15.95 14.03 -8.94
CA GLN A 366 -16.60 12.78 -8.52
C GLN A 366 -16.59 12.58 -6.99
N GLY A 367 -15.96 13.48 -6.23
CA GLY A 367 -15.88 13.40 -4.77
C GLY A 367 -14.63 12.74 -4.22
N LEU A 368 -13.61 12.47 -5.04
CA LEU A 368 -12.33 11.95 -4.58
C LEU A 368 -11.36 13.09 -4.21
N ASP A 369 -10.43 12.80 -3.30
CA ASP A 369 -9.37 13.73 -2.96
C ASP A 369 -8.45 13.96 -4.18
N GLY A 370 -8.34 15.21 -4.60
CA GLY A 370 -7.44 15.60 -5.71
C GLY A 370 -5.97 15.61 -5.36
N SER A 371 -5.63 15.49 -4.08
CA SER A 371 -4.25 15.47 -3.58
C SER A 371 -4.11 14.51 -2.40
N PRO A 372 -4.32 13.19 -2.61
CA PRO A 372 -4.21 12.21 -1.56
C PRO A 372 -2.80 12.17 -0.97
N ASP A 373 -2.70 11.74 0.29
CA ASP A 373 -1.43 11.65 0.98
C ASP A 373 -0.63 10.42 0.49
N TYR A 374 0.61 10.68 0.12
CA TYR A 374 1.68 9.69 -0.09
C TYR A 374 2.87 10.05 0.79
N PHE A 375 3.85 9.17 0.92
CA PHE A 375 5.08 9.52 1.62
C PHE A 375 5.95 10.44 0.77
N ASP A 376 6.33 10.00 -0.43
CA ASP A 376 7.07 10.85 -1.39
C ASP A 376 7.05 10.25 -2.80
N LEU A 377 6.08 10.64 -3.61
CA LEU A 377 5.96 10.16 -4.99
C LEU A 377 7.10 10.63 -5.91
N SER A 378 7.85 11.67 -5.53
CA SER A 378 9.01 12.12 -6.31
C SER A 378 10.16 11.12 -6.36
N LEU A 379 10.08 10.08 -5.50
CA LEU A 379 11.07 9.01 -5.44
C LEU A 379 10.63 7.75 -6.21
N ILE A 380 9.40 7.70 -6.73
CA ILE A 380 8.85 6.53 -7.42
C ILE A 380 8.82 6.77 -8.93
N GLU A 381 9.44 5.85 -9.66
CA GLU A 381 9.37 5.83 -11.13
C GLU A 381 8.52 4.66 -11.60
N THR A 382 7.90 4.81 -12.78
CA THR A 382 7.04 3.77 -13.36
C THR A 382 7.50 3.41 -14.76
N PHE A 383 7.76 2.10 -14.96
CA PHE A 383 8.05 1.53 -16.26
C PHE A 383 6.96 0.53 -16.65
N ILE A 384 6.69 0.39 -17.94
CA ILE A 384 5.61 -0.46 -18.43
C ILE A 384 6.14 -1.35 -19.55
N ALA A 385 6.15 -2.66 -19.32
CA ALA A 385 6.39 -3.64 -20.39
C ALA A 385 5.06 -3.97 -21.06
N VAL A 386 4.93 -3.61 -22.33
CA VAL A 386 3.76 -3.80 -23.17
C VAL A 386 3.96 -5.03 -24.04
N SER A 387 3.10 -6.04 -23.87
CA SER A 387 3.13 -7.28 -24.62
C SER A 387 1.86 -7.54 -25.44
N GLY A 388 0.79 -6.79 -25.19
CA GLY A 388 -0.48 -6.96 -25.88
C GLY A 388 -1.45 -5.82 -25.51
N VAL A 389 -1.23 -4.64 -26.09
CA VAL A 389 -2.12 -3.48 -26.01
C VAL A 389 -2.42 -3.00 -27.43
N ASN A 390 -3.67 -3.13 -27.86
CA ASN A 390 -4.09 -2.71 -29.20
C ASN A 390 -3.93 -1.19 -29.34
N GLY A 391 -3.21 -0.76 -30.36
CA GLY A 391 -2.93 0.66 -30.60
C GLY A 391 -1.64 1.18 -29.92
N LEU A 392 -0.88 0.30 -29.25
CA LEU A 392 0.41 0.62 -28.68
C LEU A 392 1.45 -0.42 -29.15
N GLU A 393 2.61 0.03 -29.59
CA GLU A 393 3.69 -0.85 -30.01
C GLU A 393 4.24 -1.67 -28.83
N GLU A 394 4.58 -2.92 -29.07
CA GLU A 394 5.17 -3.79 -28.05
C GLU A 394 6.56 -3.27 -27.63
N GLY A 395 6.87 -3.31 -26.35
CA GLY A 395 8.13 -2.79 -25.85
C GLY A 395 8.14 -2.50 -24.37
N CYS A 396 9.16 -1.77 -23.94
CA CYS A 396 9.21 -1.18 -22.61
C CYS A 396 9.12 0.35 -22.71
N TYR A 397 8.32 0.93 -21.85
CA TYR A 397 8.04 2.37 -21.78
C TYR A 397 8.38 2.90 -20.39
N TYR A 398 8.92 4.10 -20.34
CA TYR A 398 8.90 4.93 -19.15
C TYR A 398 7.60 5.74 -19.14
N TYR A 399 6.88 5.73 -18.05
CA TYR A 399 5.72 6.61 -17.85
C TYR A 399 6.15 7.90 -17.20
N ALA A 400 5.94 9.01 -17.88
CA ALA A 400 6.22 10.38 -17.43
C ALA A 400 4.91 11.01 -16.95
N PRO A 401 4.60 10.98 -15.64
CA PRO A 401 3.27 11.36 -15.13
C PRO A 401 2.97 12.85 -15.26
N LYS A 402 3.97 13.74 -15.12
CA LYS A 402 3.79 15.19 -15.31
C LYS A 402 3.50 15.56 -16.76
N ALA A 403 4.27 15.00 -17.69
CA ALA A 403 4.05 15.20 -19.13
C ALA A 403 2.85 14.42 -19.65
N GLN A 404 2.30 13.49 -18.90
CA GLN A 404 1.30 12.53 -19.32
C GLN A 404 1.68 11.84 -20.64
N GLU A 405 2.88 11.23 -20.65
CA GLU A 405 3.47 10.57 -21.80
C GLU A 405 4.00 9.17 -21.47
N LEU A 406 3.82 8.23 -22.41
CA LEU A 406 4.60 7.00 -22.45
C LEU A 406 5.80 7.24 -23.38
N ARG A 407 7.02 6.99 -22.89
CA ARG A 407 8.29 7.16 -23.61
C ARG A 407 8.90 5.80 -23.84
N GLN A 408 8.91 5.33 -25.10
CA GLN A 408 9.37 3.98 -25.45
C GLN A 408 10.90 3.88 -25.39
N ILE A 409 11.41 2.97 -24.55
CA ILE A 409 12.84 2.79 -24.30
C ILE A 409 13.38 1.48 -24.88
N ARG A 410 12.52 0.50 -25.16
CA ARG A 410 12.83 -0.78 -25.82
C ARG A 410 11.74 -1.16 -26.80
N PHE A 411 12.12 -1.77 -27.93
CA PHE A 411 11.28 -2.10 -29.07
C PHE A 411 11.29 -3.62 -29.28
N LYS A 412 10.60 -4.39 -28.43
CA LYS A 412 10.56 -5.84 -28.48
C LYS A 412 9.39 -6.39 -27.68
N ASN A 413 8.78 -7.47 -28.14
CA ASN A 413 7.89 -8.25 -27.29
C ASN A 413 8.69 -9.02 -26.24
N PHE A 414 8.37 -8.82 -24.97
CA PHE A 414 9.08 -9.41 -23.84
C PHE A 414 8.31 -10.55 -23.16
N ARG A 415 7.22 -11.07 -23.72
CA ARG A 415 6.36 -12.11 -23.07
C ARG A 415 7.17 -13.29 -22.51
N ARG A 416 8.12 -13.79 -23.30
CA ARG A 416 8.93 -14.93 -22.91
C ARG A 416 9.90 -14.58 -21.77
N GLU A 417 10.53 -13.43 -21.89
CA GLU A 417 11.44 -12.92 -20.86
C GLU A 417 10.67 -12.58 -19.58
N LEU A 418 9.50 -11.97 -19.67
CA LEU A 418 8.66 -11.63 -18.53
C LEU A 418 8.19 -12.87 -17.75
N HIS A 419 7.90 -13.98 -18.43
CA HIS A 419 7.63 -15.25 -17.77
C HIS A 419 8.83 -15.69 -16.89
N PHE A 420 10.02 -15.68 -17.48
CA PHE A 420 11.26 -16.01 -16.75
C PHE A 420 11.53 -15.02 -15.61
N LEU A 421 11.48 -13.72 -15.90
CA LEU A 421 11.74 -12.66 -14.92
C LEU A 421 10.81 -12.72 -13.70
N CYS A 422 9.56 -13.13 -13.91
CA CYS A 422 8.57 -13.34 -12.87
C CYS A 422 8.60 -14.76 -12.25
N LEU A 423 9.74 -15.40 -12.21
CA LEU A 423 9.96 -16.74 -11.63
C LEU A 423 9.07 -17.83 -12.26
N GLY A 424 8.87 -17.80 -13.57
CA GLY A 424 8.05 -18.77 -14.29
C GLY A 424 6.54 -18.63 -14.06
N GLN A 425 6.07 -17.51 -13.52
CA GLN A 425 4.65 -17.27 -13.36
C GLN A 425 3.99 -16.91 -14.70
N ASP A 426 2.94 -17.62 -15.07
CA ASP A 426 2.17 -17.35 -16.29
C ASP A 426 1.56 -15.94 -16.32
N LEU A 427 1.36 -15.32 -15.17
CA LEU A 427 0.94 -13.92 -15.04
C LEU A 427 1.91 -12.96 -15.77
N GLY A 428 3.20 -13.25 -15.76
CA GLY A 428 4.21 -12.47 -16.50
C GLY A 428 4.10 -12.65 -18.01
N ARG A 429 3.79 -13.89 -18.47
CA ARG A 429 3.69 -14.23 -19.91
C ARG A 429 2.37 -13.76 -20.53
N ASP A 430 1.25 -14.02 -19.82
CA ASP A 430 -0.09 -13.90 -20.41
C ASP A 430 -0.74 -12.53 -20.16
N ALA A 431 -0.07 -11.64 -19.41
CA ALA A 431 -0.49 -10.25 -19.26
C ALA A 431 -0.39 -9.47 -20.58
N GLY A 432 -1.27 -8.49 -20.76
CA GLY A 432 -1.16 -7.49 -21.81
C GLY A 432 -0.11 -6.43 -21.51
N ALA A 433 0.04 -6.08 -20.23
CA ALA A 433 1.06 -5.15 -19.74
C ALA A 433 1.49 -5.50 -18.31
N LEU A 434 2.76 -5.21 -17.97
CA LEU A 434 3.29 -5.23 -16.61
C LEU A 434 3.83 -3.84 -16.25
N LEU A 435 3.39 -3.31 -15.10
CA LEU A 435 3.91 -2.06 -14.55
C LEU A 435 4.94 -2.38 -13.48
N PHE A 436 6.06 -1.66 -13.52
CA PHE A 436 7.18 -1.78 -12.59
C PHE A 436 7.32 -0.47 -11.85
N HIS A 437 7.08 -0.46 -10.54
CA HIS A 437 7.42 0.65 -9.68
C HIS A 437 8.85 0.49 -9.21
N THR A 438 9.65 1.53 -9.40
CA THR A 438 11.09 1.52 -9.08
C THR A 438 11.49 2.76 -8.31
N ALA A 439 12.64 2.72 -7.66
CA ALA A 439 13.22 3.87 -6.99
C ALA A 439 14.76 3.81 -6.98
N ASP A 440 15.39 4.98 -7.05
CA ASP A 440 16.80 5.14 -6.80
C ASP A 440 17.06 5.15 -5.28
N LEU A 441 17.54 4.03 -4.76
CA LEU A 441 17.78 3.87 -3.31
C LEU A 441 18.87 4.81 -2.79
N ASN A 442 19.84 5.21 -3.62
CA ASN A 442 20.87 6.19 -3.20
C ASN A 442 20.23 7.55 -2.95
N ARG A 443 19.41 8.03 -3.91
CA ARG A 443 18.65 9.28 -3.77
C ARG A 443 17.70 9.22 -2.58
N ALA A 444 16.98 8.12 -2.44
CA ALA A 444 15.98 7.94 -1.39
C ALA A 444 16.60 7.91 0.01
N VAL A 445 17.66 7.13 0.23
CA VAL A 445 18.38 7.07 1.51
C VAL A 445 19.04 8.39 1.85
N ALA A 446 19.58 9.11 0.86
CA ALA A 446 20.14 10.44 1.08
C ALA A 446 19.09 11.45 1.59
N LYS A 447 17.81 11.30 1.19
CA LYS A 447 16.71 12.20 1.59
C LYS A 447 16.11 11.83 2.96
N TYR A 448 15.89 10.56 3.23
CA TYR A 448 15.11 10.10 4.39
C TYR A 448 15.82 9.05 5.27
N GLY A 449 17.12 8.78 5.04
CA GLY A 449 17.80 7.70 5.75
C GLY A 449 17.20 6.32 5.45
N ASP A 450 17.50 5.34 6.29
CA ASP A 450 17.07 3.95 6.08
C ASP A 450 15.56 3.75 6.17
N ARG A 451 14.85 4.63 6.89
CA ARG A 451 13.39 4.58 7.04
C ARG A 451 12.66 4.73 5.70
N VAL A 452 13.27 5.35 4.69
CA VAL A 452 12.70 5.48 3.35
C VAL A 452 12.30 4.15 2.72
N TYR A 453 12.97 3.06 3.12
CA TYR A 453 12.64 1.73 2.60
C TYR A 453 11.20 1.33 2.89
N ARG A 454 10.64 1.75 4.04
CA ARG A 454 9.23 1.59 4.36
C ARG A 454 8.36 2.42 3.42
N TYR A 455 8.67 3.70 3.26
CA TYR A 455 7.90 4.66 2.49
C TYR A 455 7.77 4.26 1.03
N LEU A 456 8.90 3.92 0.39
CA LEU A 456 8.93 3.50 -1.02
C LEU A 456 8.00 2.31 -1.32
N HIS A 457 8.04 1.29 -0.48
CA HIS A 457 7.20 0.11 -0.70
C HIS A 457 5.72 0.37 -0.40
N MET A 458 5.41 1.23 0.58
CA MET A 458 4.03 1.62 0.85
C MET A 458 3.46 2.47 -0.28
N ASP A 459 4.21 3.44 -0.82
CA ASP A 459 3.77 4.23 -1.97
C ASP A 459 3.59 3.36 -3.23
N ALA A 460 4.53 2.44 -3.50
CA ALA A 460 4.38 1.48 -4.60
C ALA A 460 3.15 0.57 -4.43
N GLY A 461 2.85 0.14 -3.21
CA GLY A 461 1.65 -0.63 -2.87
C GLY A 461 0.37 0.18 -3.02
N HIS A 462 0.39 1.45 -2.61
CA HIS A 462 -0.72 2.40 -2.75
C HIS A 462 -1.09 2.60 -4.23
N LEU A 463 -0.10 2.93 -5.08
CA LEU A 463 -0.28 3.03 -6.52
C LEU A 463 -0.79 1.70 -7.13
N GLY A 464 -0.24 0.57 -6.67
CA GLY A 464 -0.67 -0.77 -7.08
C GLY A 464 -2.13 -1.06 -6.78
N GLN A 465 -2.68 -0.56 -5.66
CA GLN A 465 -4.10 -0.74 -5.32
C GLN A 465 -5.00 0.15 -6.19
N ARG A 466 -4.61 1.37 -6.48
CA ARG A 466 -5.38 2.22 -7.42
C ARG A 466 -5.46 1.56 -8.80
N LEU A 467 -4.35 0.98 -9.30
CA LEU A 467 -4.35 0.15 -10.53
C LEU A 467 -5.28 -1.06 -10.42
N ASN A 468 -5.31 -1.73 -9.27
CA ASN A 468 -6.21 -2.86 -9.01
C ASN A 468 -7.69 -2.47 -9.18
N LEU A 469 -8.09 -1.39 -8.56
CA LEU A 469 -9.49 -0.95 -8.58
C LEU A 469 -9.90 -0.44 -9.95
N ALA A 470 -9.02 0.34 -10.62
CA ALA A 470 -9.24 0.79 -11.99
C ALA A 470 -9.41 -0.38 -12.97
N ALA A 471 -8.52 -1.37 -12.89
CA ALA A 471 -8.59 -2.57 -13.73
C ALA A 471 -9.90 -3.32 -13.53
N MET A 472 -10.33 -3.51 -12.28
CA MET A 472 -11.60 -4.19 -11.99
C MET A 472 -12.83 -3.43 -12.49
N GLN A 473 -12.85 -2.10 -12.33
CA GLN A 473 -13.92 -1.26 -12.88
C GLN A 473 -14.03 -1.41 -14.41
N LEU A 474 -12.89 -1.57 -15.07
CA LEU A 474 -12.81 -1.83 -16.51
C LEU A 474 -13.00 -3.31 -16.89
N ARG A 475 -13.36 -4.19 -15.93
CA ARG A 475 -13.52 -5.64 -16.10
C ARG A 475 -12.25 -6.33 -16.59
N LEU A 476 -11.11 -5.82 -16.18
CA LEU A 476 -9.80 -6.41 -16.43
C LEU A 476 -9.34 -7.21 -15.20
N GLY A 477 -8.39 -8.11 -15.47
CA GLY A 477 -7.68 -8.82 -14.41
C GLY A 477 -6.42 -8.07 -14.00
N VAL A 478 -6.07 -8.17 -12.72
CA VAL A 478 -4.90 -7.55 -12.12
C VAL A 478 -4.31 -8.44 -11.04
N SER A 479 -3.00 -8.48 -10.95
CA SER A 479 -2.31 -9.19 -9.87
C SER A 479 -0.95 -8.57 -9.57
N GLY A 480 -0.63 -8.46 -8.28
CA GLY A 480 0.70 -8.09 -7.84
C GLY A 480 1.68 -9.27 -7.90
N ILE A 481 2.88 -9.01 -8.34
CA ILE A 481 3.98 -9.97 -8.42
C ILE A 481 5.10 -9.47 -7.51
N GLY A 482 5.33 -10.15 -6.37
CA GLY A 482 6.40 -9.83 -5.43
C GLY A 482 7.65 -10.72 -5.58
N GLY A 483 7.58 -11.73 -6.44
CA GLY A 483 8.70 -12.63 -6.76
C GLY A 483 9.19 -12.44 -8.20
N PHE A 484 10.39 -11.90 -8.37
CA PHE A 484 11.01 -11.60 -9.66
C PHE A 484 12.52 -11.57 -9.50
N PHE A 485 13.25 -11.72 -10.60
CA PHE A 485 14.70 -11.57 -10.64
C PHE A 485 15.08 -10.11 -10.74
N ASP A 486 15.46 -9.50 -9.61
CA ASP A 486 15.57 -8.05 -9.43
C ASP A 486 16.45 -7.40 -10.52
N ASP A 487 17.74 -7.67 -10.58
CA ASP A 487 18.66 -7.01 -11.52
C ASP A 487 18.41 -7.42 -12.99
N ARG A 488 17.91 -8.64 -13.22
CA ARG A 488 17.58 -9.11 -14.58
C ARG A 488 16.41 -8.34 -15.20
N VAL A 489 15.48 -7.85 -14.38
CA VAL A 489 14.40 -6.97 -14.86
C VAL A 489 14.98 -5.70 -15.48
N ASN A 490 15.91 -5.05 -14.78
CA ASN A 490 16.58 -3.84 -15.28
C ASN A 490 17.32 -4.11 -16.61
N ASP A 491 18.14 -5.15 -16.64
CA ASP A 491 18.96 -5.50 -17.83
C ASP A 491 18.08 -5.75 -19.07
N VAL A 492 17.04 -6.58 -18.92
CA VAL A 492 16.20 -7.02 -20.04
C VAL A 492 15.31 -5.89 -20.54
N LEU A 493 14.69 -5.13 -19.64
CA LEU A 493 13.72 -4.10 -20.01
C LEU A 493 14.38 -2.73 -20.28
N GLY A 494 15.67 -2.58 -19.97
CA GLY A 494 16.41 -1.33 -20.13
C GLY A 494 16.03 -0.26 -19.10
N ILE A 495 15.52 -0.69 -17.97
CA ILE A 495 15.33 0.16 -16.79
C ILE A 495 16.72 0.54 -16.27
N PRO A 496 16.99 1.81 -15.94
CA PRO A 496 18.31 2.22 -15.44
C PRO A 496 18.78 1.35 -14.27
N ALA A 497 20.05 0.95 -14.27
CA ALA A 497 20.60 0.03 -13.26
C ALA A 497 20.58 0.58 -11.82
N GLY A 498 20.49 1.91 -11.65
CA GLY A 498 20.32 2.56 -10.34
C GLY A 498 18.91 2.49 -9.78
N GLU A 499 17.94 2.03 -10.58
CA GLU A 499 16.55 1.87 -10.16
C GLU A 499 16.32 0.50 -9.51
N ALA A 500 16.04 0.46 -8.23
CA ALA A 500 15.61 -0.74 -7.55
C ALA A 500 14.15 -1.06 -7.87
N VAL A 501 13.87 -2.26 -8.38
CA VAL A 501 12.47 -2.70 -8.60
C VAL A 501 11.81 -2.99 -7.26
N LEU A 502 10.75 -2.26 -6.95
CA LEU A 502 10.01 -2.38 -5.70
C LEU A 502 8.82 -3.33 -5.85
N TYR A 503 8.04 -3.16 -6.93
CA TYR A 503 6.80 -3.87 -7.14
C TYR A 503 6.47 -4.04 -8.63
N ILE A 504 5.82 -5.15 -8.97
CA ILE A 504 5.30 -5.42 -10.31
C ILE A 504 3.80 -5.64 -10.23
N THR A 505 3.05 -4.93 -11.06
CA THR A 505 1.59 -5.11 -11.23
C THR A 505 1.32 -5.61 -12.64
N SER A 506 0.75 -6.81 -12.77
CA SER A 506 0.36 -7.41 -14.05
C SER A 506 -1.09 -7.08 -14.39
N LEU A 507 -1.37 -6.74 -15.65
CA LEU A 507 -2.67 -6.37 -16.20
C LEU A 507 -3.00 -7.25 -17.40
N GLY A 508 -4.23 -7.79 -17.46
CA GLY A 508 -4.61 -8.66 -18.57
C GLY A 508 -6.11 -8.95 -18.62
N ARG A 509 -6.55 -9.65 -19.66
CA ARG A 509 -7.91 -10.20 -19.72
C ARG A 509 -8.00 -11.42 -18.81
N PRO A 510 -8.88 -11.41 -17.79
CA PRO A 510 -8.97 -12.54 -16.88
C PRO A 510 -9.50 -13.79 -17.60
N ARG A 511 -8.96 -14.94 -17.22
CA ARG A 511 -9.55 -16.22 -17.61
C ARG A 511 -10.73 -16.49 -16.68
N SER A 512 -11.90 -16.77 -17.25
CA SER A 512 -13.13 -17.13 -16.51
C SER A 512 -12.96 -18.39 -15.70
#